data_e98c24c4ea8c670d46bf044fdc95dcd6
#
_entry.id   e98c24c4ea8c670d46bf044fdc95dcd6
#
_cell.length_a   1.000
_cell.length_b   1.000
_cell.length_c   1.000
_cell.angle_alpha   90.00
_cell.angle_beta   90.00
_cell.angle_gamma   90.00
#
_symmetry.space_group_name_H-M   'P 1'
#
loop_
_entity.id
_entity.type
_entity.pdbx_description
1 polymer ?
#
loop_
_entity_poly.entity_id
_entity_poly.type
_entity_poly.pdbx_seq_one_letter_code
_entity_poly.pdbx_strand_id
1 'polypeptide(L)'
;MPTEQVERGAEEQPGVRPQRRPWTPPFGPAGPPLKGKGEKRRKTTSGRQPRRGPSTSARMKHINLSFAACGFLGIYHLGAASALYRHGRKLLKDVKAFAGASAGSLVATVLLTAPERIEECNEFTYKFAEEIRRQSFGALTPGYDFMARLRSGMDLILPANAHELAHNRLHVSITNTKTRQNYLVSKFSSREDLIKVLLASSFLPIYAGMKPVEYNGQKWVDGGLTNGLPILPVGRTVTISPFSGRLDISPQDKAQLNVYVNVAKQDMMLSVANLVRLNQALFPPSKRKMESLYQHGFGDAIKFLLKENWFE
;
A
#
# COMPACT_ATOMS: atom_id res chain seq x y z
N MET A 1 -38.49 -66.65 10.22
CA MET A 1 -39.24 -65.40 10.11
C MET A 1 -38.98 -64.57 11.33
N PRO A 2 -38.24 -63.44 11.19
CA PRO A 2 -38.35 -62.32 12.10
C PRO A 2 -38.82 -61.09 11.32
N THR A 3 -39.67 -60.32 11.92
CA THR A 3 -40.39 -59.14 11.50
C THR A 3 -39.51 -57.96 11.38
N GLU A 4 -39.57 -57.27 10.22
CA GLU A 4 -38.99 -55.94 9.99
C GLU A 4 -39.71 -54.85 10.80
N GLN A 5 -38.98 -54.10 11.59
CA GLN A 5 -39.45 -52.82 12.13
C GLN A 5 -38.97 -51.70 11.24
N VAL A 6 -39.89 -50.94 10.67
CA VAL A 6 -39.69 -49.73 9.89
C VAL A 6 -39.49 -48.57 10.86
N GLU A 7 -38.27 -48.03 10.95
CA GLU A 7 -37.98 -46.72 11.58
C GLU A 7 -38.39 -45.58 10.64
N ARG A 8 -39.29 -44.73 11.10
CA ARG A 8 -39.72 -43.49 10.43
C ARG A 8 -38.66 -42.41 10.64
N GLY A 9 -38.13 -41.91 9.54
CA GLY A 9 -37.18 -40.78 9.53
C GLY A 9 -37.82 -39.52 10.10
N ALA A 10 -37.04 -38.81 10.90
CA ALA A 10 -37.34 -37.48 11.37
C ALA A 10 -37.06 -36.46 10.24
N GLU A 11 -38.07 -35.67 9.86
CA GLU A 11 -37.94 -34.55 8.97
C GLU A 11 -37.11 -33.44 9.66
N GLU A 12 -35.92 -33.16 9.13
CA GLU A 12 -35.17 -31.96 9.48
C GLU A 12 -35.82 -30.70 8.87
N GLN A 13 -36.26 -29.80 9.73
CA GLN A 13 -36.72 -28.46 9.31
C GLN A 13 -35.53 -27.64 8.79
N PRO A 14 -35.68 -26.89 7.68
CA PRO A 14 -34.61 -26.05 7.14
C PRO A 14 -34.30 -24.86 8.07
N GLY A 15 -33.10 -24.87 8.62
CA GLY A 15 -32.57 -23.80 9.49
C GLY A 15 -32.57 -22.45 8.78
N VAL A 16 -33.20 -21.45 9.41
CA VAL A 16 -33.20 -20.06 8.99
C VAL A 16 -31.78 -19.54 9.05
N ARG A 17 -31.16 -19.23 7.89
CA ARG A 17 -29.87 -18.57 7.81
C ARG A 17 -29.99 -17.15 8.39
N PRO A 18 -29.10 -16.74 9.31
CA PRO A 18 -29.09 -15.36 9.78
C PRO A 18 -28.77 -14.40 8.61
N GLN A 19 -29.65 -13.43 8.37
CA GLN A 19 -29.42 -12.36 7.40
C GLN A 19 -28.20 -11.55 7.83
N ARG A 20 -27.13 -11.61 7.04
CA ARG A 20 -25.96 -10.76 7.22
C ARG A 20 -26.37 -9.31 6.91
N ARG A 21 -26.17 -8.41 7.86
CA ARG A 21 -26.37 -6.97 7.65
C ARG A 21 -25.44 -6.50 6.52
N PRO A 22 -25.88 -5.60 5.62
CA PRO A 22 -25.02 -5.02 4.60
C PRO A 22 -23.85 -4.29 5.27
N TRP A 23 -22.63 -4.55 4.81
CA TRP A 23 -21.44 -3.85 5.27
C TRP A 23 -21.51 -2.40 4.86
N THR A 24 -21.42 -1.47 5.82
CA THR A 24 -21.27 -0.03 5.58
C THR A 24 -19.83 0.36 5.88
N PRO A 25 -19.12 1.04 4.94
CA PRO A 25 -17.76 1.51 5.20
C PRO A 25 -17.76 2.56 6.32
N PRO A 26 -16.74 2.62 7.18
CA PRO A 26 -16.65 3.52 8.31
C PRO A 26 -16.48 5.00 7.95
N PHE A 27 -16.33 5.35 6.66
CA PHE A 27 -16.24 6.72 6.17
C PHE A 27 -17.08 6.86 4.90
N GLY A 28 -18.10 7.72 4.95
CA GLY A 28 -18.87 8.13 3.78
C GLY A 28 -18.03 8.96 2.79
N PRO A 29 -18.50 9.17 1.54
CA PRO A 29 -17.79 10.00 0.57
C PRO A 29 -17.63 11.42 1.11
N ALA A 30 -16.44 11.99 0.95
CA ALA A 30 -16.13 13.35 1.33
C ALA A 30 -17.10 14.34 0.62
N GLY A 31 -17.86 15.13 1.38
CA GLY A 31 -18.76 16.13 0.86
C GLY A 31 -18.02 17.28 0.14
N PRO A 32 -18.70 18.04 -0.73
CA PRO A 32 -18.06 19.10 -1.50
C PRO A 32 -17.58 20.26 -0.62
N PRO A 33 -16.55 21.02 -1.03
CA PRO A 33 -15.98 22.10 -0.22
C PRO A 33 -16.95 23.27 -0.09
N LEU A 34 -17.12 23.77 1.14
CA LEU A 34 -17.90 24.95 1.44
C LEU A 34 -17.24 26.21 0.87
N LYS A 35 -17.98 26.97 0.09
CA LYS A 35 -17.58 28.28 -0.43
C LYS A 35 -17.54 29.32 0.71
N GLY A 36 -16.34 29.83 1.03
CA GLY A 36 -16.17 30.93 1.98
C GLY A 36 -16.64 32.26 1.40
N LYS A 37 -17.49 32.96 2.14
CA LYS A 37 -17.88 34.34 1.87
C LYS A 37 -16.78 35.29 2.36
N GLY A 38 -16.38 36.23 1.49
CA GLY A 38 -15.40 37.27 1.82
C GLY A 38 -15.95 38.33 2.78
N GLU A 39 -15.15 38.70 3.74
CA GLU A 39 -15.43 39.82 4.65
C GLU A 39 -14.34 40.90 4.55
N LYS A 40 -14.80 42.13 4.51
CA LYS A 40 -14.04 43.36 4.18
C LYS A 40 -13.11 43.77 5.33
N ARG A 41 -11.87 44.07 4.98
CA ARG A 41 -10.81 44.65 5.81
C ARG A 41 -11.16 46.06 6.33
N ARG A 42 -11.12 46.26 7.64
CA ARG A 42 -10.96 47.58 8.28
C ARG A 42 -9.50 47.70 8.81
N LYS A 43 -8.79 48.75 8.37
CA LYS A 43 -7.48 49.14 8.88
C LYS A 43 -7.65 49.88 10.21
N THR A 44 -6.91 49.46 11.24
CA THR A 44 -6.53 50.36 12.35
C THR A 44 -5.09 50.05 12.72
N THR A 45 -4.28 51.12 12.69
CA THR A 45 -2.88 51.20 13.08
C THR A 45 -2.77 51.33 14.59
N SER A 46 -2.04 50.47 15.27
CA SER A 46 -1.46 50.76 16.59
C SER A 46 -0.28 49.81 16.83
N GLY A 47 0.90 50.39 17.01
CA GLY A 47 2.14 49.68 17.24
C GLY A 47 2.16 48.98 18.63
N ARG A 48 2.46 47.71 18.62
CA ARG A 48 2.95 46.97 19.79
C ARG A 48 4.01 45.97 19.32
N GLN A 49 5.19 46.01 19.95
CA GLN A 49 6.27 45.09 19.79
C GLN A 49 5.81 43.61 19.90
N PRO A 50 6.28 42.70 19.09
CA PRO A 50 5.93 41.28 19.21
C PRO A 50 6.58 40.72 20.49
N ARG A 51 5.75 40.42 21.48
CA ARG A 51 6.14 39.49 22.55
C ARG A 51 6.49 38.15 21.86
N ARG A 52 7.72 37.69 22.04
CA ARG A 52 8.12 36.31 21.72
C ARG A 52 7.17 35.39 22.46
N GLY A 53 6.24 34.82 21.74
CA GLY A 53 5.38 33.75 22.25
C GLY A 53 6.25 32.56 22.61
N PRO A 54 5.78 31.70 23.54
CA PRO A 54 6.52 30.52 23.96
C PRO A 54 6.84 29.68 22.73
N SER A 55 8.08 29.21 22.67
CA SER A 55 8.59 28.28 21.68
C SER A 55 7.54 27.20 21.36
N THR A 56 7.29 26.98 20.08
CA THR A 56 6.43 25.89 19.57
C THR A 56 6.95 24.55 20.08
N SER A 57 6.65 24.26 21.36
CA SER A 57 6.84 22.97 21.98
C SER A 57 6.05 21.94 21.18
N ALA A 58 6.77 21.00 20.62
CA ALA A 58 6.41 19.60 20.38
C ALA A 58 4.90 19.33 20.16
N ARG A 59 4.31 19.91 19.10
CA ARG A 59 3.09 19.35 18.53
C ARG A 59 3.44 17.95 18.07
N MET A 60 2.95 16.92 18.77
CA MET A 60 3.16 15.52 18.41
C MET A 60 2.87 15.39 16.90
N LYS A 61 3.93 15.19 16.12
CA LYS A 61 3.81 15.12 14.66
C LYS A 61 3.11 13.81 14.35
N HIS A 62 1.84 13.89 13.98
CA HIS A 62 1.14 12.71 13.43
C HIS A 62 1.70 12.46 12.04
N ILE A 63 2.54 11.44 11.92
CA ILE A 63 3.22 11.06 10.67
C ILE A 63 2.68 9.73 10.19
N ASN A 64 2.47 9.63 8.89
CA ASN A 64 2.12 8.40 8.20
C ASN A 64 3.16 8.10 7.12
N LEU A 65 3.36 6.83 6.78
CA LEU A 65 4.15 6.40 5.63
C LEU A 65 3.22 5.81 4.58
N SER A 66 3.39 6.21 3.33
CA SER A 66 2.63 5.67 2.21
C SER A 66 3.53 5.21 1.08
N PHE A 67 3.33 3.97 0.64
CA PHE A 67 4.12 3.31 -0.40
C PHE A 67 3.29 3.13 -1.67
N ALA A 68 3.82 3.58 -2.80
CA ALA A 68 3.16 3.56 -4.09
C ALA A 68 2.96 2.15 -4.66
N ALA A 69 1.89 1.98 -5.44
CA ALA A 69 1.76 0.83 -6.33
C ALA A 69 2.88 0.84 -7.38
N CYS A 70 3.61 -0.26 -7.53
CA CYS A 70 4.79 -0.28 -8.40
C CYS A 70 5.23 -1.67 -8.90
N GLY A 71 4.46 -2.73 -8.68
CA GLY A 71 4.80 -4.09 -9.12
C GLY A 71 6.20 -4.51 -8.66
N PHE A 72 7.02 -5.07 -9.59
CA PHE A 72 8.38 -5.52 -9.27
C PHE A 72 9.35 -4.39 -8.85
N LEU A 73 9.00 -3.13 -9.08
CA LEU A 73 9.75 -2.01 -8.50
C LEU A 73 9.57 -1.89 -6.98
N GLY A 74 8.76 -2.75 -6.34
CA GLY A 74 8.72 -2.95 -4.89
C GLY A 74 10.08 -3.22 -4.27
N ILE A 75 11.07 -3.67 -5.07
CA ILE A 75 12.46 -3.79 -4.64
C ILE A 75 13.08 -2.43 -4.23
N TYR A 76 12.71 -1.33 -4.86
CA TYR A 76 13.07 0.02 -4.43
C TYR A 76 12.46 0.35 -3.06
N HIS A 77 11.20 -0.02 -2.85
CA HIS A 77 10.54 0.15 -1.55
C HIS A 77 11.21 -0.66 -0.45
N LEU A 78 11.68 -1.89 -0.74
CA LEU A 78 12.43 -2.70 0.23
C LEU A 78 13.75 -2.03 0.62
N GLY A 79 14.45 -1.41 -0.35
CA GLY A 79 15.64 -0.61 -0.08
C GLY A 79 15.32 0.59 0.83
N ALA A 80 14.28 1.34 0.51
CA ALA A 80 13.83 2.46 1.34
C ALA A 80 13.39 2.00 2.74
N ALA A 81 12.63 0.91 2.85
CA ALA A 81 12.19 0.34 4.13
C ALA A 81 13.37 -0.12 4.98
N SER A 82 14.39 -0.74 4.38
CA SER A 82 15.63 -1.14 5.06
C SER A 82 16.38 0.08 5.64
N ALA A 83 16.48 1.17 4.88
CA ALA A 83 17.09 2.41 5.36
C ALA A 83 16.28 3.03 6.51
N LEU A 84 14.94 3.09 6.39
CA LEU A 84 14.05 3.59 7.44
C LEU A 84 14.16 2.76 8.72
N TYR A 85 14.21 1.44 8.60
CA TYR A 85 14.34 0.54 9.74
C TYR A 85 15.68 0.68 10.47
N ARG A 86 16.80 0.78 9.71
CA ARG A 86 18.15 0.84 10.26
C ARG A 86 18.52 2.23 10.78
N HIS A 87 18.08 3.29 10.11
CA HIS A 87 18.56 4.67 10.33
C HIS A 87 17.45 5.68 10.59
N GLY A 88 16.18 5.27 10.58
CA GLY A 88 15.03 6.14 10.76
C GLY A 88 14.22 5.88 12.03
N ARG A 89 14.82 5.39 13.10
CA ARG A 89 14.11 5.04 14.33
C ARG A 89 13.36 6.22 14.94
N LYS A 90 13.92 7.44 14.86
CA LYS A 90 13.23 8.68 15.28
C LYS A 90 11.92 8.87 14.53
N LEU A 91 11.96 8.73 13.20
CA LEU A 91 10.78 8.82 12.38
C LEU A 91 9.77 7.72 12.72
N LEU A 92 10.21 6.45 12.77
CA LEU A 92 9.33 5.29 12.97
C LEU A 92 8.60 5.32 14.33
N LYS A 93 9.18 5.91 15.39
CA LYS A 93 8.50 6.14 16.68
C LYS A 93 7.29 7.07 16.55
N ASP A 94 7.33 8.04 15.64
CA ASP A 94 6.28 9.03 15.42
C ASP A 94 5.23 8.58 14.38
N VAL A 95 5.52 7.49 13.62
CA VAL A 95 4.61 6.96 12.61
C VAL A 95 3.39 6.33 13.28
N LYS A 96 2.21 6.85 12.96
CA LYS A 96 0.92 6.38 13.49
C LYS A 96 0.25 5.39 12.54
N ALA A 97 0.38 5.60 11.23
CA ALA A 97 -0.22 4.73 10.24
C ALA A 97 0.70 4.51 9.03
N PHE A 98 0.49 3.36 8.41
CA PHE A 98 1.12 2.94 7.17
C PHE A 98 0.05 2.78 6.11
N ALA A 99 0.35 3.13 4.88
CA ALA A 99 -0.57 2.95 3.76
C ALA A 99 0.16 2.43 2.53
N GLY A 100 -0.57 1.82 1.63
CA GLY A 100 0.00 1.39 0.37
C GLY A 100 -1.02 0.77 -0.58
N ALA A 101 -0.60 0.60 -1.83
CA ALA A 101 -1.32 -0.12 -2.86
C ALA A 101 -0.39 -1.14 -3.52
N SER A 102 -0.92 -2.31 -3.91
CA SER A 102 -0.15 -3.34 -4.62
C SER A 102 1.14 -3.70 -3.86
N ALA A 103 2.29 -3.78 -4.54
CA ALA A 103 3.59 -4.02 -3.91
C ALA A 103 3.91 -3.05 -2.76
N GLY A 104 3.44 -1.80 -2.84
CA GLY A 104 3.58 -0.83 -1.76
C GLY A 104 2.85 -1.24 -0.48
N SER A 105 1.67 -1.86 -0.59
CA SER A 105 0.95 -2.39 0.58
C SER A 105 1.68 -3.57 1.23
N LEU A 106 2.35 -4.40 0.44
CA LEU A 106 3.15 -5.52 0.93
C LEU A 106 4.35 -5.02 1.76
N VAL A 107 5.11 -4.06 1.21
CA VAL A 107 6.27 -3.49 1.92
C VAL A 107 5.84 -2.71 3.17
N ALA A 108 4.75 -1.93 3.09
CA ALA A 108 4.17 -1.27 4.26
C ALA A 108 3.81 -2.25 5.37
N THR A 109 3.23 -3.41 5.00
CA THR A 109 2.88 -4.47 5.96
C THR A 109 4.11 -5.05 6.62
N VAL A 110 5.14 -5.39 5.85
CA VAL A 110 6.39 -5.96 6.39
C VAL A 110 7.11 -4.96 7.30
N LEU A 111 7.26 -3.71 6.88
CA LEU A 111 7.89 -2.67 7.70
C LEU A 111 7.14 -2.46 9.03
N LEU A 112 5.82 -2.63 9.05
CA LEU A 112 4.99 -2.50 10.25
C LEU A 112 5.03 -3.73 11.15
N THR A 113 5.00 -4.95 10.58
CA THR A 113 4.71 -6.18 11.33
C THR A 113 5.90 -7.11 11.52
N ALA A 114 6.91 -7.01 10.64
CA ALA A 114 8.09 -7.87 10.63
C ALA A 114 9.30 -7.17 9.97
N PRO A 115 9.72 -5.97 10.45
CA PRO A 115 10.78 -5.20 9.80
C PRO A 115 12.14 -5.92 9.76
N GLU A 116 12.38 -6.84 10.68
CA GLU A 116 13.57 -7.69 10.70
C GLU A 116 13.64 -8.68 9.53
N ARG A 117 12.51 -8.93 8.86
CA ARG A 117 12.41 -9.87 7.73
C ARG A 117 12.48 -9.19 6.35
N ILE A 118 12.87 -7.91 6.28
CA ILE A 118 13.00 -7.17 5.02
C ILE A 118 13.99 -7.85 4.06
N GLU A 119 15.08 -8.42 4.56
CA GLU A 119 16.06 -9.12 3.72
C GLU A 119 15.49 -10.43 3.15
N GLU A 120 14.65 -11.15 3.89
CA GLU A 120 13.94 -12.31 3.37
C GLU A 120 12.93 -11.92 2.27
N CYS A 121 12.25 -10.77 2.43
CA CYS A 121 11.41 -10.21 1.37
C CYS A 121 12.21 -9.88 0.12
N ASN A 122 13.41 -9.34 0.29
CA ASN A 122 14.31 -9.01 -0.80
C ASN A 122 14.70 -10.27 -1.58
N GLU A 123 15.14 -11.31 -0.88
CA GLU A 123 15.44 -12.62 -1.45
C GLU A 123 14.24 -13.24 -2.20
N PHE A 124 13.06 -13.23 -1.56
CA PHE A 124 11.85 -13.71 -2.19
C PHE A 124 11.55 -12.95 -3.49
N THR A 125 11.67 -11.62 -3.46
CA THR A 125 11.39 -10.76 -4.63
C THR A 125 12.34 -11.06 -5.79
N TYR A 126 13.63 -11.31 -5.52
CA TYR A 126 14.58 -11.72 -6.56
C TYR A 126 14.21 -13.08 -7.18
N LYS A 127 13.90 -14.08 -6.35
CA LYS A 127 13.50 -15.42 -6.81
C LYS A 127 12.20 -15.35 -7.64
N PHE A 128 11.23 -14.59 -7.15
CA PHE A 128 9.95 -14.41 -7.83
C PHE A 128 10.13 -13.71 -9.19
N ALA A 129 10.93 -12.65 -9.24
CA ALA A 129 11.25 -11.97 -10.50
C ALA A 129 11.97 -12.89 -11.49
N GLU A 130 12.88 -13.73 -11.01
CA GLU A 130 13.59 -14.69 -11.85
C GLU A 130 12.65 -15.77 -12.40
N GLU A 131 11.75 -16.29 -11.57
CA GLU A 131 10.70 -17.24 -12.00
C GLU A 131 9.85 -16.64 -13.13
N ILE A 132 9.38 -15.39 -12.97
CA ILE A 132 8.59 -14.69 -13.99
C ILE A 132 9.39 -14.49 -15.27
N ARG A 133 10.66 -14.14 -15.19
CA ARG A 133 11.53 -13.94 -16.37
C ARG A 133 11.80 -15.22 -17.14
N ARG A 134 11.74 -16.37 -16.48
CA ARG A 134 11.89 -17.71 -17.14
C ARG A 134 10.63 -18.14 -17.86
N GLN A 135 9.47 -17.52 -17.56
CA GLN A 135 8.21 -17.82 -18.25
C GLN A 135 8.20 -17.20 -19.66
N SER A 136 7.67 -17.90 -20.64
CA SER A 136 7.61 -17.46 -22.05
C SER A 136 6.90 -16.12 -22.24
N PHE A 137 5.86 -15.87 -21.44
CA PHE A 137 5.06 -14.63 -21.46
C PHE A 137 5.04 -13.94 -20.08
N GLY A 138 6.09 -14.15 -19.27
CA GLY A 138 6.13 -13.62 -17.91
C GLY A 138 4.96 -14.12 -17.05
N ALA A 139 4.36 -13.25 -16.27
CA ALA A 139 3.19 -13.59 -15.43
C ALA A 139 1.95 -14.00 -16.25
N LEU A 140 1.87 -13.62 -17.53
CA LEU A 140 0.79 -13.97 -18.45
C LEU A 140 0.86 -15.40 -19.01
N THR A 141 1.88 -16.17 -18.64
CA THR A 141 2.07 -17.55 -19.15
C THR A 141 0.90 -18.42 -18.69
N PRO A 142 0.21 -19.10 -19.63
CA PRO A 142 -0.88 -20.02 -19.30
C PRO A 142 -0.45 -21.09 -18.27
N GLY A 143 -1.22 -21.27 -17.21
CA GLY A 143 -0.94 -22.23 -16.15
C GLY A 143 0.01 -21.71 -15.05
N TYR A 144 0.60 -20.52 -15.18
CA TYR A 144 1.37 -19.91 -14.11
C TYR A 144 0.44 -19.19 -13.11
N ASP A 145 0.46 -19.61 -11.86
CA ASP A 145 -0.36 -19.00 -10.79
C ASP A 145 0.44 -17.94 -10.02
N PHE A 146 0.44 -16.72 -10.55
CA PHE A 146 1.08 -15.56 -9.95
C PHE A 146 0.57 -15.30 -8.53
N MET A 147 -0.75 -15.43 -8.30
CA MET A 147 -1.36 -15.12 -7.02
C MET A 147 -1.02 -16.16 -5.95
N ALA A 148 -1.01 -17.45 -6.31
CA ALA A 148 -0.58 -18.50 -5.40
C ALA A 148 0.89 -18.32 -5.00
N ARG A 149 1.75 -17.94 -5.95
CA ARG A 149 3.17 -17.68 -5.68
C ARG A 149 3.36 -16.46 -4.76
N LEU A 150 2.61 -15.38 -4.99
CA LEU A 150 2.63 -14.20 -4.13
C LEU A 150 2.14 -14.53 -2.72
N ARG A 151 1.06 -15.32 -2.62
CA ARG A 151 0.53 -15.80 -1.34
C ARG A 151 1.57 -16.59 -0.57
N SER A 152 2.30 -17.51 -1.22
CA SER A 152 3.33 -18.30 -0.56
C SER A 152 4.42 -17.45 0.08
N GLY A 153 4.76 -16.31 -0.52
CA GLY A 153 5.69 -15.33 0.06
C GLY A 153 5.12 -14.66 1.31
N MET A 154 3.85 -14.26 1.29
CA MET A 154 3.19 -13.69 2.47
C MET A 154 3.07 -14.69 3.61
N ASP A 155 2.73 -15.95 3.30
CA ASP A 155 2.64 -17.02 4.30
C ASP A 155 3.99 -17.30 4.97
N LEU A 156 5.08 -17.20 4.21
CA LEU A 156 6.45 -17.36 4.72
C LEU A 156 6.88 -16.20 5.62
N ILE A 157 6.57 -14.94 5.22
CA ILE A 157 7.17 -13.73 5.80
C ILE A 157 6.34 -13.16 6.95
N LEU A 158 5.02 -13.13 6.83
CA LEU A 158 4.16 -12.48 7.82
C LEU A 158 4.02 -13.30 9.11
N PRO A 159 4.22 -12.70 10.30
CA PRO A 159 4.03 -13.39 11.57
C PRO A 159 2.57 -13.79 11.81
N ALA A 160 2.34 -14.72 12.74
CA ALA A 160 1.01 -15.22 13.05
C ALA A 160 0.03 -14.12 13.50
N ASN A 161 0.53 -13.11 14.23
CA ASN A 161 -0.22 -11.97 14.74
C ASN A 161 -0.14 -10.72 13.84
N ALA A 162 0.29 -10.85 12.57
CA ALA A 162 0.44 -9.71 11.65
C ALA A 162 -0.85 -8.88 11.54
N HIS A 163 -2.03 -9.51 11.57
CA HIS A 163 -3.32 -8.82 11.50
C HIS A 163 -3.59 -7.94 12.74
N GLU A 164 -3.17 -8.35 13.92
CA GLU A 164 -3.31 -7.57 15.16
C GLU A 164 -2.41 -6.33 15.11
N LEU A 165 -1.14 -6.50 14.70
CA LEU A 165 -0.18 -5.42 14.53
C LEU A 165 -0.62 -4.42 13.45
N ALA A 166 -1.27 -4.91 12.38
CA ALA A 166 -1.77 -4.11 11.27
C ALA A 166 -3.11 -3.41 11.55
N HIS A 167 -3.91 -3.91 12.51
CA HIS A 167 -5.27 -3.43 12.77
C HIS A 167 -5.30 -1.94 13.12
N ASN A 168 -6.09 -1.16 12.35
CA ASN A 168 -6.20 0.30 12.42
C ASN A 168 -4.88 1.09 12.21
N ARG A 169 -3.78 0.41 11.90
CA ARG A 169 -2.48 1.04 11.61
C ARG A 169 -2.07 0.92 10.15
N LEU A 170 -2.45 -0.16 9.49
CA LEU A 170 -2.21 -0.37 8.07
C LEU A 170 -3.47 -0.01 7.27
N HIS A 171 -3.31 0.75 6.20
CA HIS A 171 -4.36 1.14 5.27
C HIS A 171 -4.04 0.61 3.87
N VAL A 172 -4.73 -0.45 3.46
CA VAL A 172 -4.50 -1.12 2.17
C VAL A 172 -5.51 -0.64 1.14
N SER A 173 -5.01 -0.10 0.04
CA SER A 173 -5.81 0.37 -1.08
C SER A 173 -6.29 -0.81 -1.94
N ILE A 174 -7.59 -0.93 -2.13
CA ILE A 174 -8.23 -1.91 -3.02
C ILE A 174 -9.31 -1.25 -3.87
N THR A 175 -9.59 -1.80 -5.04
CA THR A 175 -10.60 -1.29 -5.99
C THR A 175 -11.77 -2.25 -6.10
N ASN A 176 -12.98 -1.77 -5.88
CA ASN A 176 -14.18 -2.58 -6.05
C ASN A 176 -14.49 -2.76 -7.55
N THR A 177 -14.69 -4.01 -7.99
CA THR A 177 -14.92 -4.30 -9.42
C THR A 177 -16.25 -3.79 -9.94
N LYS A 178 -17.28 -3.73 -9.08
CA LYS A 178 -18.64 -3.31 -9.45
C LYS A 178 -18.78 -1.80 -9.47
N THR A 179 -18.36 -1.14 -8.37
CA THR A 179 -18.52 0.33 -8.23
C THR A 179 -17.34 1.10 -8.83
N ARG A 180 -16.22 0.46 -9.12
CA ARG A 180 -14.94 1.06 -9.55
C ARG A 180 -14.39 2.09 -8.54
N GLN A 181 -14.87 2.06 -7.31
CA GLN A 181 -14.42 2.95 -6.25
C GLN A 181 -13.24 2.36 -5.49
N ASN A 182 -12.40 3.24 -4.97
CA ASN A 182 -11.32 2.87 -4.07
C ASN A 182 -11.80 2.72 -2.64
N TYR A 183 -11.24 1.75 -1.94
CA TYR A 183 -11.44 1.56 -0.51
C TYR A 183 -10.09 1.38 0.18
N LEU A 184 -9.92 2.02 1.34
CA LEU A 184 -8.78 1.81 2.22
C LEU A 184 -9.22 0.89 3.36
N VAL A 185 -8.76 -0.35 3.33
CA VAL A 185 -9.05 -1.34 4.37
C VAL A 185 -8.01 -1.25 5.46
N SER A 186 -8.45 -1.09 6.72
CA SER A 186 -7.57 -1.00 7.89
C SER A 186 -7.98 -1.92 9.05
N LYS A 187 -9.06 -2.67 8.90
CA LYS A 187 -9.55 -3.61 9.91
C LYS A 187 -9.39 -5.04 9.41
N PHE A 188 -8.67 -5.84 10.14
CA PHE A 188 -8.37 -7.23 9.80
C PHE A 188 -8.78 -8.10 10.98
N SER A 189 -9.72 -9.04 10.76
CA SER A 189 -10.24 -9.93 11.81
C SER A 189 -9.36 -11.16 12.01
N SER A 190 -8.51 -11.48 11.04
CA SER A 190 -7.57 -12.60 11.07
C SER A 190 -6.38 -12.36 10.18
N ARG A 191 -5.32 -13.18 10.34
CA ARG A 191 -4.18 -13.20 9.42
C ARG A 191 -4.62 -13.50 7.98
N GLU A 192 -5.58 -14.39 7.82
CA GLU A 192 -6.15 -14.73 6.52
C GLU A 192 -6.90 -13.56 5.87
N ASP A 193 -7.64 -12.77 6.66
CA ASP A 193 -8.27 -11.54 6.16
C ASP A 193 -7.22 -10.52 5.68
N LEU A 194 -6.15 -10.33 6.44
CA LEU A 194 -5.03 -9.46 6.03
C LEU A 194 -4.43 -9.95 4.70
N ILE A 195 -4.11 -11.23 4.58
CA ILE A 195 -3.56 -11.82 3.35
C ILE A 195 -4.52 -11.64 2.18
N LYS A 196 -5.82 -11.90 2.34
CA LYS A 196 -6.82 -11.68 1.29
C LYS A 196 -6.88 -10.24 0.81
N VAL A 197 -6.81 -9.27 1.72
CA VAL A 197 -6.81 -7.85 1.37
C VAL A 197 -5.53 -7.46 0.61
N LEU A 198 -4.36 -7.98 1.04
CA LEU A 198 -3.09 -7.76 0.35
C LEU A 198 -3.09 -8.39 -1.06
N LEU A 199 -3.64 -9.59 -1.20
CA LEU A 199 -3.84 -10.24 -2.50
C LEU A 199 -4.79 -9.42 -3.39
N ALA A 200 -5.91 -8.93 -2.84
CA ALA A 200 -6.83 -8.07 -3.58
C ALA A 200 -6.14 -6.79 -4.07
N SER A 201 -5.32 -6.16 -3.21
CA SER A 201 -4.53 -4.99 -3.56
C SER A 201 -3.49 -5.23 -4.66
N SER A 202 -3.10 -6.49 -4.87
CA SER A 202 -2.05 -6.88 -5.83
C SER A 202 -2.59 -7.60 -7.07
N PHE A 203 -3.92 -7.73 -7.20
CA PHE A 203 -4.54 -8.42 -8.32
C PHE A 203 -4.79 -7.47 -9.50
N LEU A 204 -3.91 -7.50 -10.48
CA LEU A 204 -4.12 -6.86 -11.79
C LEU A 204 -4.86 -7.82 -12.72
N PRO A 205 -6.07 -7.49 -13.20
CA PRO A 205 -6.82 -8.32 -14.14
C PRO A 205 -5.97 -8.66 -15.38
N ILE A 206 -6.11 -9.89 -15.86
CA ILE A 206 -5.35 -10.49 -16.97
C ILE A 206 -3.91 -10.81 -16.54
N TYR A 207 -3.18 -9.86 -15.97
CA TYR A 207 -1.78 -10.03 -15.56
C TYR A 207 -1.62 -11.06 -14.43
N ALA A 208 -2.40 -10.93 -13.37
CA ALA A 208 -2.34 -11.80 -12.18
C ALA A 208 -3.40 -12.92 -12.21
N GLY A 209 -4.20 -12.99 -13.28
CA GLY A 209 -5.26 -13.96 -13.46
C GLY A 209 -6.57 -13.36 -13.98
N MET A 210 -7.59 -14.21 -14.10
CA MET A 210 -8.90 -13.83 -14.63
C MET A 210 -9.98 -13.64 -13.57
N LYS A 211 -9.78 -14.18 -12.37
CA LYS A 211 -10.78 -14.15 -11.30
C LYS A 211 -10.35 -13.19 -10.19
N PRO A 212 -11.04 -12.04 -10.02
CA PRO A 212 -10.80 -11.10 -8.93
C PRO A 212 -10.87 -11.76 -7.55
N VAL A 213 -10.18 -11.18 -6.57
CA VAL A 213 -10.17 -11.70 -5.20
C VAL A 213 -11.52 -11.42 -4.53
N GLU A 214 -12.09 -12.44 -3.90
CA GLU A 214 -13.32 -12.31 -3.13
C GLU A 214 -13.01 -12.03 -1.66
N TYR A 215 -13.53 -10.91 -1.16
CA TYR A 215 -13.40 -10.50 0.22
C TYR A 215 -14.70 -9.82 0.68
N ASN A 216 -15.24 -10.24 1.83
CA ASN A 216 -16.52 -9.77 2.39
C ASN A 216 -17.69 -9.80 1.38
N GLY A 217 -17.80 -10.88 0.59
CA GLY A 217 -18.86 -11.07 -0.38
C GLY A 217 -18.81 -10.16 -1.60
N GLN A 218 -17.69 -9.46 -1.82
CA GLN A 218 -17.46 -8.59 -2.97
C GLN A 218 -16.18 -8.98 -3.70
N LYS A 219 -16.04 -8.52 -4.96
CA LYS A 219 -14.88 -8.78 -5.80
C LYS A 219 -13.99 -7.53 -5.88
N TRP A 220 -12.69 -7.75 -5.70
CA TRP A 220 -11.70 -6.69 -5.58
C TRP A 220 -10.50 -6.91 -6.50
N VAL A 221 -9.95 -5.82 -6.97
CA VAL A 221 -8.75 -5.76 -7.79
C VAL A 221 -7.77 -4.72 -7.23
N ASP A 222 -6.59 -4.64 -7.84
CA ASP A 222 -5.48 -3.79 -7.40
C ASP A 222 -5.92 -2.34 -7.10
N GLY A 223 -5.55 -1.87 -5.92
CA GLY A 223 -5.80 -0.51 -5.48
C GLY A 223 -5.05 0.53 -6.30
N GLY A 224 -3.95 0.15 -6.94
CA GLY A 224 -3.18 0.98 -7.87
C GLY A 224 -3.97 1.47 -9.07
N LEU A 225 -5.11 0.86 -9.39
CA LEU A 225 -5.99 1.30 -10.48
C LEU A 225 -6.78 2.57 -10.14
N THR A 226 -7.04 2.85 -8.86
CA THR A 226 -7.88 3.97 -8.42
C THR A 226 -7.23 4.89 -7.39
N ASN A 227 -6.30 4.35 -6.57
CA ASN A 227 -5.55 5.10 -5.57
C ASN A 227 -4.20 4.42 -5.34
N GLY A 228 -3.24 4.69 -6.23
CA GLY A 228 -1.93 4.05 -6.25
C GLY A 228 -0.98 4.54 -5.16
N LEU A 229 -1.23 5.70 -4.56
CA LEU A 229 -0.44 6.26 -3.46
C LEU A 229 -1.39 6.92 -2.45
N PRO A 230 -1.92 6.16 -1.48
CA PRO A 230 -2.89 6.70 -0.54
C PRO A 230 -2.31 7.80 0.35
N ILE A 231 -2.97 8.96 0.38
CA ILE A 231 -2.67 10.04 1.32
C ILE A 231 -3.72 9.99 2.43
N LEU A 232 -3.28 9.83 3.68
CA LEU A 232 -4.18 9.74 4.81
C LEU A 232 -4.66 11.13 5.26
N PRO A 233 -5.92 11.25 5.71
CA PRO A 233 -6.54 12.56 5.96
C PRO A 233 -6.01 13.27 7.20
N VAL A 234 -5.35 12.57 8.10
CA VAL A 234 -4.83 13.11 9.37
C VAL A 234 -3.32 13.06 9.40
N GLY A 235 -2.68 14.18 9.71
CA GLY A 235 -1.23 14.29 9.83
C GLY A 235 -0.50 14.50 8.51
N ARG A 236 0.83 14.37 8.54
CA ARG A 236 1.69 14.38 7.34
C ARG A 236 1.88 12.96 6.82
N THR A 237 1.56 12.71 5.58
CA THR A 237 1.89 11.45 4.91
C THR A 237 3.20 11.62 4.14
N VAL A 238 4.24 10.90 4.58
CA VAL A 238 5.51 10.76 3.84
C VAL A 238 5.28 9.76 2.71
N THR A 239 5.54 10.19 1.49
CA THR A 239 5.27 9.43 0.27
C THR A 239 6.54 8.78 -0.27
N ILE A 240 6.45 7.47 -0.56
CA ILE A 240 7.57 6.67 -1.08
C ILE A 240 7.18 6.06 -2.42
N SER A 241 7.94 6.33 -3.47
CA SER A 241 7.66 5.83 -4.82
C SER A 241 8.94 5.60 -5.62
N PRO A 242 9.03 4.54 -6.43
CA PRO A 242 10.14 4.35 -7.38
C PRO A 242 10.02 5.22 -8.62
N PHE A 243 8.90 5.94 -8.79
CA PHE A 243 8.68 6.88 -9.88
C PHE A 243 9.08 8.28 -9.44
N SER A 244 9.79 9.01 -10.31
CA SER A 244 10.10 10.42 -10.06
C SER A 244 8.83 11.26 -10.07
N GLY A 245 8.73 12.19 -9.12
CA GLY A 245 7.56 13.05 -8.97
C GLY A 245 7.73 14.05 -7.82
N ARG A 246 6.62 14.68 -7.45
CA ARG A 246 6.55 15.56 -6.26
C ARG A 246 6.29 14.73 -5.00
N LEU A 247 7.32 13.99 -4.58
CA LEU A 247 7.25 12.94 -3.56
C LEU A 247 8.40 13.11 -2.57
N ASP A 248 8.23 12.59 -1.35
CA ASP A 248 9.25 12.75 -0.29
C ASP A 248 10.47 11.85 -0.53
N ILE A 249 10.26 10.56 -0.81
CA ILE A 249 11.30 9.58 -1.12
C ILE A 249 11.05 9.03 -2.52
N SER A 250 11.82 9.49 -3.49
CA SER A 250 11.71 9.09 -4.89
C SER A 250 13.00 9.40 -5.66
N PRO A 251 13.23 8.73 -6.80
CA PRO A 251 14.34 9.10 -7.68
C PRO A 251 14.22 10.55 -8.14
N GLN A 252 15.35 11.26 -8.23
CA GLN A 252 15.41 12.64 -8.72
C GLN A 252 15.91 12.62 -10.15
N ASP A 253 14.99 12.52 -11.11
CA ASP A 253 15.34 12.60 -12.54
C ASP A 253 15.60 14.04 -12.95
N LYS A 254 16.64 14.25 -13.76
CA LYS A 254 16.84 15.53 -14.46
C LYS A 254 15.96 15.51 -15.71
N ALA A 255 14.81 16.16 -15.67
CA ALA A 255 13.97 16.34 -16.86
C ALA A 255 14.24 17.69 -17.51
N GLN A 256 14.22 17.72 -18.85
CA GLN A 256 14.29 18.98 -19.61
C GLN A 256 12.98 19.80 -19.46
N LEU A 257 11.86 19.14 -19.19
CA LEU A 257 10.55 19.76 -18.97
C LEU A 257 9.95 19.18 -17.69
N ASN A 258 9.58 20.04 -16.74
CA ASN A 258 8.92 19.65 -15.49
C ASN A 258 7.41 19.46 -15.70
N VAL A 259 7.01 18.52 -16.55
CA VAL A 259 5.62 18.16 -16.77
C VAL A 259 5.27 17.00 -15.85
N TYR A 260 4.19 17.15 -15.10
CA TYR A 260 3.68 16.12 -14.18
C TYR A 260 2.31 15.64 -14.65
N VAL A 261 2.06 14.36 -14.53
CA VAL A 261 0.77 13.72 -14.80
C VAL A 261 0.31 13.00 -13.53
N ASN A 262 -0.97 13.13 -13.24
CA ASN A 262 -1.56 12.39 -12.12
C ASN A 262 -2.13 11.07 -12.63
N VAL A 263 -1.50 9.96 -12.26
CA VAL A 263 -1.95 8.61 -12.59
C VAL A 263 -2.41 7.92 -11.32
N ALA A 264 -3.70 7.62 -11.23
CA ALA A 264 -4.31 6.96 -10.07
C ALA A 264 -3.87 7.58 -8.74
N LYS A 265 -3.93 8.91 -8.65
CA LYS A 265 -3.51 9.74 -7.50
C LYS A 265 -2.01 9.72 -7.18
N GLN A 266 -1.17 9.31 -8.11
CA GLN A 266 0.28 9.52 -8.04
C GLN A 266 0.68 10.66 -8.96
N ASP A 267 1.36 11.67 -8.43
CA ASP A 267 1.97 12.75 -9.24
C ASP A 267 3.32 12.28 -9.76
N MET A 268 3.32 11.84 -11.00
CA MET A 268 4.50 11.31 -11.69
C MET A 268 5.04 12.32 -12.71
N MET A 269 6.35 12.48 -12.75
CA MET A 269 7.01 13.25 -13.80
C MET A 269 6.87 12.52 -15.14
N LEU A 270 6.42 13.21 -16.18
CA LEU A 270 6.43 12.69 -17.54
C LEU A 270 7.85 12.65 -18.07
N SER A 271 8.51 11.50 -17.97
CA SER A 271 9.89 11.28 -18.40
C SER A 271 10.07 9.90 -19.03
N VAL A 272 11.06 9.78 -19.92
CA VAL A 272 11.46 8.47 -20.49
C VAL A 272 11.86 7.49 -19.38
N ALA A 273 12.53 7.98 -18.33
CA ALA A 273 12.91 7.16 -17.19
C ALA A 273 11.71 6.57 -16.47
N ASN A 274 10.63 7.35 -16.27
CA ASN A 274 9.40 6.82 -15.66
C ASN A 274 8.64 5.86 -16.59
N LEU A 275 8.68 6.05 -17.91
CA LEU A 275 8.13 5.07 -18.85
C LEU A 275 8.87 3.72 -18.78
N VAL A 276 10.21 3.77 -18.69
CA VAL A 276 11.03 2.56 -18.48
C VAL A 276 10.68 1.89 -17.15
N ARG A 277 10.51 2.67 -16.08
CA ARG A 277 10.10 2.14 -14.77
C ARG A 277 8.72 1.49 -14.82
N LEU A 278 7.77 2.11 -15.51
CA LEU A 278 6.43 1.54 -15.66
C LEU A 278 6.46 0.16 -16.36
N ASN A 279 7.27 0.03 -17.41
CA ASN A 279 7.50 -1.28 -18.04
C ASN A 279 8.16 -2.27 -17.06
N GLN A 280 9.15 -1.85 -16.29
CA GLN A 280 9.85 -2.68 -15.31
C GLN A 280 8.97 -3.08 -14.11
N ALA A 281 7.89 -2.35 -13.84
CA ALA A 281 6.92 -2.71 -12.81
C ALA A 281 6.18 -4.02 -13.14
N LEU A 282 5.86 -4.25 -14.41
CA LEU A 282 5.14 -5.43 -14.88
C LEU A 282 6.09 -6.52 -15.40
N PHE A 283 7.19 -6.13 -16.03
CA PHE A 283 8.21 -7.04 -16.59
C PHE A 283 9.50 -6.87 -15.80
N PRO A 284 9.77 -7.76 -14.82
CA PRO A 284 10.86 -7.58 -13.89
C PRO A 284 12.22 -7.51 -14.60
N PRO A 285 13.05 -6.52 -14.26
CA PRO A 285 14.37 -6.37 -14.86
C PRO A 285 15.34 -7.44 -14.35
N SER A 286 16.57 -7.45 -14.89
CA SER A 286 17.61 -8.39 -14.44
C SER A 286 17.92 -8.23 -12.95
N LYS A 287 18.42 -9.28 -12.30
CA LYS A 287 18.83 -9.28 -10.89
C LYS A 287 19.74 -8.08 -10.58
N ARG A 288 20.78 -7.87 -11.41
CA ARG A 288 21.71 -6.73 -11.26
C ARG A 288 20.98 -5.37 -11.27
N LYS A 289 19.96 -5.21 -12.12
CA LYS A 289 19.17 -3.97 -12.17
C LYS A 289 18.28 -3.84 -10.94
N MET A 290 17.71 -4.93 -10.45
CA MET A 290 16.92 -4.94 -9.20
C MET A 290 17.80 -4.60 -7.99
N GLU A 291 19.01 -5.12 -7.90
CA GLU A 291 20.01 -4.75 -6.87
C GLU A 291 20.31 -3.24 -6.91
N SER A 292 20.52 -2.68 -8.11
CA SER A 292 20.68 -1.24 -8.28
C SER A 292 19.47 -0.46 -7.80
N LEU A 293 18.24 -0.91 -8.09
CA LEU A 293 17.01 -0.25 -7.65
C LEU A 293 16.85 -0.31 -6.12
N TYR A 294 17.21 -1.41 -5.49
CA TYR A 294 17.25 -1.51 -4.02
C TYR A 294 18.19 -0.47 -3.43
N GLN A 295 19.42 -0.37 -3.94
CA GLN A 295 20.41 0.61 -3.48
C GLN A 295 19.95 2.06 -3.70
N HIS A 296 19.26 2.35 -4.80
CA HIS A 296 18.67 3.66 -5.03
C HIS A 296 17.60 3.99 -3.99
N GLY A 297 16.68 3.05 -3.71
CA GLY A 297 15.66 3.24 -2.69
C GLY A 297 16.25 3.47 -1.30
N PHE A 298 17.28 2.70 -0.94
CA PHE A 298 18.03 2.88 0.29
C PHE A 298 18.67 4.27 0.38
N GLY A 299 19.40 4.67 -0.67
CA GLY A 299 20.08 5.97 -0.73
C GLY A 299 19.12 7.17 -0.71
N ASP A 300 17.98 7.08 -1.40
CA ASP A 300 16.99 8.16 -1.42
C ASP A 300 16.29 8.33 -0.05
N ALA A 301 16.02 7.21 0.65
CA ALA A 301 15.53 7.26 2.03
C ALA A 301 16.54 7.86 3.01
N ILE A 302 17.84 7.53 2.89
CA ILE A 302 18.91 8.17 3.70
C ILE A 302 18.93 9.67 3.47
N LYS A 303 18.90 10.13 2.20
CA LYS A 303 18.86 11.58 1.88
C LYS A 303 17.65 12.26 2.52
N PHE A 304 16.50 11.62 2.48
CA PHE A 304 15.27 12.11 3.12
C PHE A 304 15.44 12.22 4.64
N LEU A 305 15.94 11.17 5.31
CA LEU A 305 16.18 11.18 6.76
C LEU A 305 17.16 12.27 7.19
N LEU A 306 18.23 12.48 6.44
CA LEU A 306 19.20 13.56 6.69
C LEU A 306 18.55 14.93 6.53
N LYS A 307 17.79 15.14 5.45
CA LYS A 307 17.09 16.41 5.17
C LYS A 307 16.09 16.77 6.28
N GLU A 308 15.38 15.79 6.82
CA GLU A 308 14.34 16.00 7.84
C GLU A 308 14.89 15.93 9.28
N ASN A 309 16.21 15.73 9.47
CA ASN A 309 16.86 15.52 10.79
C ASN A 309 16.32 14.31 11.56
N TRP A 310 15.96 13.24 10.87
CA TRP A 310 15.49 11.97 11.41
C TRP A 310 16.50 10.82 11.30
N PHE A 311 17.69 11.10 10.78
CA PHE A 311 18.76 10.11 10.66
C PHE A 311 19.39 9.82 12.03
N GLU A 312 19.65 8.52 12.30
CA GLU A 312 20.39 7.99 13.46
C GLU A 312 21.47 7.00 13.02
#